data_d346174f42c5250985c44c92f7a10a42
#
_entry.id   d346174f42c5250985c44c92f7a10a42
#
_cell.length_a   1.000
_cell.length_b   1.000
_cell.length_c   1.000
_cell.angle_alpha   90.00
_cell.angle_beta   90.00
_cell.angle_gamma   90.00
#
_symmetry.space_group_name_H-M   'P 1'
#
loop_
_entity.id
_entity.type
_entity.pdbx_description
1 polymer ?
#
loop_
_entity_poly.entity_id
_entity_poly.type
_entity_poly.pdbx_seq_one_letter_code
_entity_poly.pdbx_strand_id
1 'polypeptide(L)'
;MPDETPKIEPAKYEGLELYANGEWVAPIIEDRDWRSRIADILLSENLIVLTGLGTSLCLNTHDTIVAPKMNDLWEAVAKEEKFHEILVSVGYEGGGEDVEALLSRCQMYVALNPDDKEVEEFISFAERAIYEKCDFPKEDVGLHVHEMFLRKVARRSIRQPRMKLFTTNYDLCFERAASRTGFITIDGFGHSNPQAFDGSYFSYDFVKREAERDVPDFIPNVFQFYKLHGSVDWVFGVNNAVIRGSTGRRAMIFPRYGKFESSYQQPFFEMMARLQMALRQPNTGLLVIGYGCRDKHLNEPLLSAVRANVGLKFALVDPCLNQGNENDVHATLKGLIDGGDSRLMLLSTSFESFAKYIPDLVAETEQEAHFGRTRKL
;
A
#
# COMPACT_ATOMS: atom_id res chain seq x y z
N MET A 1 -19.20 -45.57 33.54
CA MET A 1 -19.40 -44.58 32.50
C MET A 1 -18.19 -43.65 32.50
N PRO A 2 -17.43 -43.55 31.41
CA PRO A 2 -16.35 -42.58 31.39
C PRO A 2 -16.95 -41.17 31.31
N ASP A 3 -16.45 -40.30 32.15
CA ASP A 3 -16.79 -38.89 32.27
C ASP A 3 -16.30 -38.14 31.03
N GLU A 4 -17.15 -37.98 30.03
CA GLU A 4 -16.86 -37.14 28.85
C GLU A 4 -17.07 -35.68 29.25
N THR A 5 -16.08 -35.09 29.93
CA THR A 5 -15.99 -33.62 30.00
C THR A 5 -15.93 -33.09 28.57
N PRO A 6 -16.83 -32.17 28.16
CA PRO A 6 -16.78 -31.57 26.83
C PRO A 6 -15.43 -30.91 26.65
N LYS A 7 -14.65 -31.35 25.65
CA LYS A 7 -13.43 -30.68 25.24
C LYS A 7 -13.82 -29.30 24.69
N ILE A 8 -13.59 -28.24 25.48
CA ILE A 8 -13.75 -26.86 25.03
C ILE A 8 -12.71 -26.67 23.92
N GLU A 9 -13.17 -26.49 22.69
CA GLU A 9 -12.25 -26.12 21.60
C GLU A 9 -11.58 -24.81 21.94
N PRO A 10 -10.24 -24.69 21.75
CA PRO A 10 -9.52 -23.46 22.01
C PRO A 10 -10.05 -22.33 21.09
N ALA A 11 -10.18 -21.15 21.63
CA ALA A 11 -10.62 -19.97 20.87
C ALA A 11 -9.61 -19.65 19.77
N LYS A 12 -10.10 -19.35 18.55
CA LYS A 12 -9.30 -19.03 17.37
C LYS A 12 -9.38 -17.54 17.03
N TYR A 13 -8.41 -17.03 16.29
CA TYR A 13 -8.48 -15.70 15.71
C TYR A 13 -9.50 -15.68 14.58
N GLU A 14 -10.53 -14.86 14.69
CA GLU A 14 -11.57 -14.76 13.69
C GLU A 14 -11.05 -14.15 12.40
N GLY A 15 -11.29 -14.82 11.26
CA GLY A 15 -10.90 -14.35 9.93
C GLY A 15 -9.38 -14.27 9.71
N LEU A 16 -8.59 -15.12 10.39
CA LEU A 16 -7.15 -15.20 10.21
C LEU A 16 -6.72 -16.66 10.07
N GLU A 17 -6.00 -16.95 8.99
CA GLU A 17 -5.35 -18.22 8.74
C GLU A 17 -3.88 -18.03 8.40
N LEU A 18 -3.03 -18.93 8.88
CA LEU A 18 -1.59 -18.98 8.64
C LEU A 18 -1.28 -20.17 7.74
N TYR A 19 -0.43 -19.97 6.72
CA TYR A 19 0.08 -21.08 5.92
C TYR A 19 1.25 -21.77 6.63
N ALA A 20 1.09 -23.06 6.88
CA ALA A 20 2.10 -23.90 7.54
C ALA A 20 1.97 -25.36 7.08
N ASN A 21 3.09 -26.01 6.80
CA ASN A 21 3.15 -27.45 6.44
C ASN A 21 2.22 -27.83 5.27
N GLY A 22 2.11 -26.98 4.25
CA GLY A 22 1.28 -27.22 3.07
C GLY A 22 -0.20 -26.87 3.23
N GLU A 23 -0.64 -26.41 4.40
CA GLU A 23 -2.05 -26.17 4.72
C GLU A 23 -2.29 -24.79 5.33
N TRP A 24 -3.53 -24.31 5.22
CA TRP A 24 -4.00 -23.10 5.91
C TRP A 24 -4.61 -23.48 7.26
N VAL A 25 -4.08 -22.92 8.34
CA VAL A 25 -4.46 -23.22 9.71
C VAL A 25 -4.87 -21.97 10.44
N ALA A 26 -6.05 -21.99 11.08
CA ALA A 26 -6.46 -20.91 11.96
C ALA A 26 -5.71 -21.03 13.32
N PRO A 27 -4.82 -20.09 13.66
CA PRO A 27 -4.07 -20.14 14.91
C PRO A 27 -5.00 -19.94 16.11
N ILE A 28 -4.72 -20.65 17.22
CA ILE A 28 -5.43 -20.47 18.49
C ILE A 28 -4.94 -19.22 19.22
N ILE A 29 -5.79 -18.63 20.06
CA ILE A 29 -5.48 -17.36 20.74
C ILE A 29 -4.29 -17.51 21.72
N GLU A 30 -4.12 -18.66 22.34
CA GLU A 30 -3.01 -18.98 23.22
C GLU A 30 -1.68 -19.13 22.47
N ASP A 31 -1.72 -19.53 21.20
CA ASP A 31 -0.54 -19.63 20.36
C ASP A 31 -0.05 -18.24 19.97
N ARG A 32 1.10 -17.87 20.53
CA ARG A 32 1.73 -16.56 20.30
C ARG A 32 2.79 -16.60 19.20
N ASP A 33 3.04 -17.75 18.57
CA ASP A 33 4.14 -17.89 17.62
C ASP A 33 4.04 -16.89 16.45
N TRP A 34 2.93 -16.85 15.74
CA TRP A 34 2.76 -15.93 14.63
C TRP A 34 2.86 -14.45 15.05
N ARG A 35 2.34 -14.08 16.25
CA ARG A 35 2.43 -12.72 16.79
C ARG A 35 3.86 -12.37 17.16
N SER A 36 4.63 -13.31 17.68
CA SER A 36 6.05 -13.12 17.98
C SER A 36 6.84 -12.92 16.69
N ARG A 37 6.56 -13.68 15.63
CA ARG A 37 7.19 -13.52 14.32
C ARG A 37 6.83 -12.15 13.68
N ILE A 38 5.57 -11.69 13.80
CA ILE A 38 5.19 -10.32 13.40
C ILE A 38 5.92 -9.28 14.25
N ALA A 39 6.03 -9.46 15.57
CA ALA A 39 6.80 -8.56 16.42
C ALA A 39 8.28 -8.49 15.98
N ASP A 40 8.88 -9.60 15.61
CA ASP A 40 10.23 -9.65 15.07
C ASP A 40 10.41 -8.89 13.75
N ILE A 41 9.39 -8.89 12.89
CA ILE A 41 9.36 -8.06 11.68
C ILE A 41 9.28 -6.59 12.06
N LEU A 42 8.34 -6.22 12.93
CA LEU A 42 8.12 -4.83 13.35
C LEU A 42 9.31 -4.24 14.11
N LEU A 43 10.06 -5.05 14.85
CA LEU A 43 11.25 -4.65 15.60
C LEU A 43 12.53 -4.68 14.76
N SER A 44 12.49 -5.15 13.53
CA SER A 44 13.66 -5.15 12.64
C SER A 44 14.25 -3.75 12.50
N GLU A 45 15.58 -3.67 12.34
CA GLU A 45 16.27 -2.38 12.20
C GLU A 45 15.70 -1.55 11.05
N ASN A 46 15.52 -2.17 9.89
CA ASN A 46 14.93 -1.55 8.70
C ASN A 46 13.52 -2.09 8.48
N LEU A 47 12.49 -1.34 8.86
CA LEU A 47 11.11 -1.72 8.66
C LEU A 47 10.56 -1.13 7.37
N ILE A 48 10.10 -2.02 6.50
CA ILE A 48 9.43 -1.70 5.23
C ILE A 48 8.00 -2.25 5.29
N VAL A 49 7.06 -1.40 4.96
CA VAL A 49 5.66 -1.78 4.73
C VAL A 49 5.32 -1.49 3.28
N LEU A 50 4.81 -2.48 2.56
CA LEU A 50 4.25 -2.30 1.22
C LEU A 50 2.76 -2.56 1.27
N THR A 51 1.96 -1.61 0.81
CA THR A 51 0.50 -1.71 0.80
C THR A 51 -0.06 -1.58 -0.61
N GLY A 52 -1.22 -2.18 -0.83
CA GLY A 52 -2.00 -2.03 -2.05
C GLY A 52 -3.48 -1.83 -1.74
N LEU A 53 -4.33 -1.96 -2.75
CA LEU A 53 -5.78 -1.67 -2.69
C LEU A 53 -6.47 -2.36 -1.50
N GLY A 54 -6.03 -3.56 -1.12
CA GLY A 54 -6.61 -4.30 0.00
C GLY A 54 -6.63 -3.53 1.32
N THR A 55 -5.71 -2.56 1.52
CA THR A 55 -5.73 -1.72 2.71
C THR A 55 -6.81 -0.65 2.69
N SER A 56 -7.31 -0.25 1.53
CA SER A 56 -8.40 0.73 1.41
C SER A 56 -9.78 0.07 1.40
N LEU A 57 -9.86 -1.23 1.04
CA LEU A 57 -11.13 -1.96 0.98
C LEU A 57 -11.85 -2.08 2.33
N CYS A 58 -11.16 -1.90 3.45
CA CYS A 58 -11.77 -1.83 4.79
C CYS A 58 -12.74 -0.64 4.97
N LEU A 59 -12.74 0.32 4.04
CA LEU A 59 -13.68 1.44 4.01
C LEU A 59 -15.01 1.09 3.36
N ASN A 60 -15.07 -0.03 2.62
CA ASN A 60 -16.29 -0.49 1.97
C ASN A 60 -17.19 -1.19 3.00
N THR A 61 -18.48 -0.89 2.91
CA THR A 61 -19.53 -1.57 3.67
C THR A 61 -20.43 -2.33 2.70
N HIS A 62 -21.39 -3.07 3.22
CA HIS A 62 -22.39 -3.76 2.39
C HIS A 62 -23.17 -2.78 1.47
N ASP A 63 -23.42 -1.56 1.97
CA ASP A 63 -24.27 -0.56 1.29
C ASP A 63 -23.49 0.57 0.60
N THR A 64 -22.17 0.68 0.85
CA THR A 64 -21.38 1.80 0.35
C THR A 64 -20.00 1.36 -0.12
N ILE A 65 -19.69 1.60 -1.40
CA ILE A 65 -18.35 1.41 -1.97
C ILE A 65 -17.63 2.75 -1.93
N VAL A 66 -16.57 2.83 -1.13
CA VAL A 66 -15.67 3.99 -1.02
C VAL A 66 -14.40 3.76 -1.84
N ALA A 67 -13.76 2.59 -1.65
CA ALA A 67 -12.56 2.18 -2.38
C ALA A 67 -12.96 1.33 -3.60
N PRO A 68 -12.72 1.81 -4.85
CA PRO A 68 -13.11 1.09 -6.05
C PRO A 68 -12.21 -0.10 -6.31
N LYS A 69 -12.79 -1.22 -6.74
CA LYS A 69 -12.09 -2.35 -7.35
C LYS A 69 -11.94 -2.13 -8.86
N MET A 70 -11.20 -3.00 -9.53
CA MET A 70 -10.99 -2.90 -10.99
C MET A 70 -12.31 -2.92 -11.77
N ASN A 71 -13.31 -3.69 -11.32
CA ASN A 71 -14.65 -3.72 -11.93
C ASN A 71 -15.38 -2.37 -11.80
N ASP A 72 -15.27 -1.71 -10.64
CA ASP A 72 -15.89 -0.38 -10.42
C ASP A 72 -15.23 0.69 -11.31
N LEU A 73 -13.94 0.52 -11.65
CA LEU A 73 -13.22 1.38 -12.59
C LEU A 73 -13.68 1.11 -14.02
N TRP A 74 -13.87 -0.17 -14.39
CA TRP A 74 -14.41 -0.55 -15.69
C TRP A 74 -15.79 0.06 -15.91
N GLU A 75 -16.71 -0.10 -14.93
CA GLU A 75 -18.05 0.48 -14.99
C GLU A 75 -18.04 2.01 -15.11
N ALA A 76 -17.05 2.67 -14.52
CA ALA A 76 -16.91 4.12 -14.64
C ALA A 76 -16.46 4.54 -16.05
N VAL A 77 -15.52 3.80 -16.64
CA VAL A 77 -15.00 4.04 -17.99
C VAL A 77 -16.05 3.68 -19.06
N ALA A 78 -16.84 2.63 -18.82
CA ALA A 78 -17.90 2.18 -19.73
C ALA A 78 -19.09 3.15 -19.86
N LYS A 79 -19.14 4.24 -19.07
CA LYS A 79 -20.16 5.29 -19.17
C LYS A 79 -19.95 6.25 -20.33
N GLU A 80 -18.81 6.19 -21.02
CA GLU A 80 -18.56 7.00 -22.21
C GLU A 80 -19.55 6.64 -23.32
N GLU A 81 -20.18 7.65 -23.94
CA GLU A 81 -21.20 7.42 -24.97
C GLU A 81 -20.70 6.56 -26.14
N LYS A 82 -19.44 6.77 -26.53
CA LYS A 82 -18.79 6.06 -27.64
C LYS A 82 -18.02 4.82 -27.19
N PHE A 83 -18.23 4.35 -25.98
CA PHE A 83 -17.46 3.23 -25.41
C PHE A 83 -17.41 2.00 -26.32
N HIS A 84 -18.56 1.61 -26.88
CA HIS A 84 -18.63 0.44 -27.74
C HIS A 84 -17.89 0.66 -29.08
N GLU A 85 -17.97 1.85 -29.66
CA GLU A 85 -17.26 2.22 -30.89
C GLU A 85 -15.75 2.18 -30.66
N ILE A 86 -15.30 2.66 -29.50
CA ILE A 86 -13.88 2.59 -29.11
C ILE A 86 -13.41 1.13 -28.98
N LEU A 87 -14.18 0.24 -28.34
CA LEU A 87 -13.84 -1.18 -28.25
C LEU A 87 -13.61 -1.81 -29.61
N VAL A 88 -14.49 -1.48 -30.59
CA VAL A 88 -14.34 -1.94 -31.97
C VAL A 88 -13.08 -1.38 -32.62
N SER A 89 -12.87 -0.06 -32.55
CA SER A 89 -11.74 0.64 -33.17
C SER A 89 -10.39 0.12 -32.70
N VAL A 90 -10.26 -0.16 -31.40
CA VAL A 90 -8.99 -0.67 -30.79
C VAL A 90 -8.90 -2.20 -30.83
N GLY A 91 -9.89 -2.91 -31.37
CA GLY A 91 -9.91 -4.38 -31.45
C GLY A 91 -10.00 -5.05 -30.08
N TYR A 92 -10.76 -4.50 -29.14
CA TYR A 92 -10.94 -5.04 -27.78
C TYR A 92 -12.29 -5.74 -27.59
N GLU A 93 -13.04 -6.01 -28.66
CA GLU A 93 -14.30 -6.76 -28.56
C GLU A 93 -14.08 -8.15 -27.95
N GLY A 94 -14.86 -8.47 -26.92
CA GLY A 94 -14.73 -9.75 -26.19
C GLY A 94 -13.51 -9.89 -25.29
N GLY A 95 -12.75 -8.83 -25.05
CA GLY A 95 -11.53 -8.82 -24.19
C GLY A 95 -11.80 -8.91 -22.69
N GLY A 96 -13.08 -8.97 -22.24
CA GLY A 96 -13.46 -8.97 -20.85
C GLY A 96 -13.49 -7.56 -20.22
N GLU A 97 -13.79 -7.49 -18.93
CA GLU A 97 -13.94 -6.23 -18.16
C GLU A 97 -12.59 -5.84 -17.50
N ASP A 98 -11.55 -5.72 -18.31
CA ASP A 98 -10.20 -5.35 -17.87
C ASP A 98 -9.83 -3.96 -18.38
N VAL A 99 -9.95 -2.95 -17.51
CA VAL A 99 -9.62 -1.55 -17.83
C VAL A 99 -8.14 -1.37 -18.14
N GLU A 100 -7.25 -2.19 -17.55
CA GLU A 100 -5.80 -2.13 -17.80
C GLU A 100 -5.47 -2.60 -19.20
N ALA A 101 -6.06 -3.70 -19.63
CA ALA A 101 -5.91 -4.22 -20.98
C ALA A 101 -6.50 -3.27 -22.02
N LEU A 102 -7.68 -2.70 -21.77
CA LEU A 102 -8.33 -1.74 -22.66
C LEU A 102 -7.48 -0.48 -22.86
N LEU A 103 -7.07 0.18 -21.79
CA LEU A 103 -6.26 1.41 -21.88
C LEU A 103 -4.90 1.16 -22.57
N SER A 104 -4.33 -0.02 -22.35
CA SER A 104 -3.10 -0.42 -23.06
C SER A 104 -3.32 -0.54 -24.56
N ARG A 105 -4.43 -1.14 -24.98
CA ARG A 105 -4.83 -1.22 -26.40
C ARG A 105 -5.07 0.17 -27.00
N CYS A 106 -5.79 1.04 -26.29
CA CYS A 106 -6.02 2.41 -26.72
C CYS A 106 -4.71 3.16 -26.99
N GLN A 107 -3.73 3.04 -26.09
CA GLN A 107 -2.43 3.69 -26.26
C GLN A 107 -1.63 3.14 -27.43
N MET A 108 -1.61 1.81 -27.60
CA MET A 108 -0.99 1.20 -28.76
C MET A 108 -1.64 1.67 -30.07
N TYR A 109 -2.97 1.79 -30.06
CA TYR A 109 -3.72 2.28 -31.20
C TYR A 109 -3.36 3.74 -31.55
N VAL A 110 -3.36 4.63 -30.57
CA VAL A 110 -2.98 6.05 -30.76
C VAL A 110 -1.53 6.18 -31.24
N ALA A 111 -0.61 5.38 -30.72
CA ALA A 111 0.78 5.39 -31.18
C ALA A 111 0.94 5.02 -32.67
N LEU A 112 0.05 4.17 -33.21
CA LEU A 112 0.00 3.78 -34.60
C LEU A 112 -0.85 4.71 -35.47
N ASN A 113 -1.82 5.42 -34.86
CA ASN A 113 -2.80 6.30 -35.51
C ASN A 113 -2.80 7.69 -34.84
N PRO A 114 -1.73 8.49 -34.96
CA PRO A 114 -1.59 9.76 -34.19
C PRO A 114 -2.60 10.83 -34.58
N ASP A 115 -3.27 10.72 -35.70
CA ASP A 115 -4.31 11.64 -36.18
C ASP A 115 -5.70 11.31 -35.65
N ASP A 116 -5.90 10.13 -35.06
CA ASP A 116 -7.18 9.72 -34.45
C ASP A 116 -7.33 10.31 -33.04
N LYS A 117 -8.08 11.42 -32.99
CA LYS A 117 -8.33 12.11 -31.72
C LYS A 117 -9.42 11.47 -30.87
N GLU A 118 -10.28 10.63 -31.45
CA GLU A 118 -11.41 10.07 -30.71
C GLU A 118 -10.93 9.10 -29.62
N VAL A 119 -9.95 8.25 -29.92
CA VAL A 119 -9.35 7.35 -28.95
C VAL A 119 -8.50 8.12 -27.91
N GLU A 120 -7.84 9.22 -28.33
CA GLU A 120 -7.10 10.09 -27.40
C GLU A 120 -8.04 10.80 -26.39
N GLU A 121 -9.18 11.28 -26.87
CA GLU A 121 -10.24 11.87 -26.02
C GLU A 121 -10.83 10.83 -25.07
N PHE A 122 -11.04 9.60 -25.53
CA PHE A 122 -11.48 8.49 -24.70
C PHE A 122 -10.47 8.17 -23.58
N ILE A 123 -9.16 8.10 -23.89
CA ILE A 123 -8.12 7.90 -22.87
C ILE A 123 -8.21 9.00 -21.81
N SER A 124 -8.36 10.25 -22.23
CA SER A 124 -8.47 11.40 -21.32
C SER A 124 -9.71 11.33 -20.45
N PHE A 125 -10.84 10.86 -20.99
CA PHE A 125 -12.05 10.60 -20.23
C PHE A 125 -11.84 9.48 -19.21
N ALA A 126 -11.28 8.34 -19.63
CA ALA A 126 -11.05 7.19 -18.79
C ALA A 126 -10.10 7.53 -17.61
N GLU A 127 -9.01 8.25 -17.87
CA GLU A 127 -8.09 8.72 -16.84
C GLU A 127 -8.80 9.63 -15.81
N ARG A 128 -9.71 10.50 -16.27
CA ARG A 128 -10.53 11.34 -15.39
C ARG A 128 -11.52 10.52 -14.57
N ALA A 129 -12.22 9.57 -15.19
CA ALA A 129 -13.16 8.70 -14.50
C ALA A 129 -12.49 7.85 -13.42
N ILE A 130 -11.30 7.31 -13.71
CA ILE A 130 -10.47 6.57 -12.74
C ILE A 130 -10.04 7.51 -11.60
N TYR A 131 -9.54 8.70 -11.92
CA TYR A 131 -9.16 9.68 -10.91
C TYR A 131 -10.32 10.01 -9.97
N GLU A 132 -11.51 10.33 -10.50
CA GLU A 132 -12.70 10.66 -9.71
C GLU A 132 -13.11 9.53 -8.75
N LYS A 133 -12.97 8.29 -9.19
CA LYS A 133 -13.21 7.11 -8.37
C LYS A 133 -12.15 6.91 -7.28
N CYS A 134 -10.90 7.28 -7.55
CA CYS A 134 -9.79 7.12 -6.61
C CYS A 134 -9.61 8.32 -5.66
N ASP A 135 -10.31 9.45 -5.88
CA ASP A 135 -10.25 10.63 -5.02
C ASP A 135 -11.10 10.43 -3.74
N PHE A 136 -10.58 9.63 -2.85
CA PHE A 136 -11.13 9.37 -1.52
C PHE A 136 -9.97 9.25 -0.49
N PRO A 137 -10.25 9.17 0.82
CA PRO A 137 -11.54 9.33 1.48
C PRO A 137 -12.00 10.80 1.45
N LYS A 138 -13.30 11.01 1.60
CA LYS A 138 -13.84 12.35 1.91
C LYS A 138 -13.70 12.61 3.42
N GLU A 139 -13.98 13.85 3.86
CA GLU A 139 -13.69 14.27 5.25
C GLU A 139 -14.44 13.49 6.33
N ASP A 140 -15.64 13.03 6.02
CA ASP A 140 -16.53 12.29 6.91
C ASP A 140 -16.23 10.80 7.02
N VAL A 141 -15.33 10.27 6.19
CA VAL A 141 -14.98 8.84 6.20
C VAL A 141 -14.11 8.49 7.39
N GLY A 142 -14.51 7.49 8.17
CA GLY A 142 -13.76 6.96 9.29
C GLY A 142 -12.52 6.18 8.84
N LEU A 143 -11.35 6.49 9.39
CA LEU A 143 -10.08 5.84 9.08
C LEU A 143 -9.50 5.06 10.26
N HIS A 144 -10.36 4.61 11.17
CA HIS A 144 -9.94 3.99 12.43
C HIS A 144 -9.00 2.77 12.25
N VAL A 145 -9.16 2.01 11.17
CA VAL A 145 -8.27 0.85 10.87
C VAL A 145 -6.87 1.33 10.50
N HIS A 146 -6.75 2.33 9.60
CA HIS A 146 -5.48 2.93 9.22
C HIS A 146 -4.81 3.63 10.41
N GLU A 147 -5.58 4.35 11.21
CA GLU A 147 -5.10 5.02 12.43
C GLU A 147 -4.55 4.01 13.44
N MET A 148 -5.28 2.92 13.70
CA MET A 148 -4.84 1.84 14.58
C MET A 148 -3.57 1.17 14.05
N PHE A 149 -3.52 0.88 12.75
CA PHE A 149 -2.36 0.30 12.10
C PHE A 149 -1.12 1.18 12.25
N LEU A 150 -1.22 2.48 11.92
CA LEU A 150 -0.11 3.42 12.04
C LEU A 150 0.40 3.52 13.48
N ARG A 151 -0.48 3.58 14.48
CA ARG A 151 -0.09 3.60 15.89
C ARG A 151 0.74 2.38 16.29
N LYS A 152 0.38 1.19 15.78
CA LYS A 152 1.08 -0.06 16.12
C LYS A 152 2.38 -0.27 15.34
N VAL A 153 2.47 0.23 14.11
CA VAL A 153 3.55 -0.11 13.18
C VAL A 153 4.54 1.05 13.00
N ALA A 154 4.04 2.30 12.94
CA ALA A 154 4.88 3.46 12.68
C ALA A 154 5.55 4.03 13.94
N ARG A 155 5.10 3.68 15.15
CA ARG A 155 5.80 4.02 16.39
C ARG A 155 7.09 3.25 16.49
N ARG A 156 8.21 3.95 16.47
CA ARG A 156 9.54 3.35 16.58
C ARG A 156 10.43 4.18 17.49
N SER A 157 11.43 3.53 18.07
CA SER A 157 12.49 4.25 18.79
C SER A 157 13.15 5.26 17.84
N ILE A 158 13.40 6.48 18.32
CA ILE A 158 14.16 7.52 17.60
C ILE A 158 15.58 7.09 17.24
N ARG A 159 16.10 6.03 17.86
CA ARG A 159 17.43 5.44 17.57
C ARG A 159 17.41 4.49 16.37
N GLN A 160 16.22 4.08 15.91
CA GLN A 160 16.06 3.23 14.74
C GLN A 160 15.76 4.08 13.50
N PRO A 161 16.14 3.61 12.30
CA PRO A 161 15.69 4.22 11.04
C PRO A 161 14.16 4.35 10.99
N ARG A 162 13.67 5.42 10.36
CA ARG A 162 12.24 5.63 10.17
C ARG A 162 11.63 4.47 9.40
N MET A 163 10.42 4.06 9.77
CA MET A 163 9.63 3.13 8.96
C MET A 163 9.45 3.68 7.56
N LYS A 164 9.57 2.83 6.55
CA LYS A 164 9.30 3.15 5.15
C LYS A 164 8.00 2.50 4.73
N LEU A 165 6.96 3.30 4.51
CA LEU A 165 5.69 2.84 3.99
C LEU A 165 5.62 3.15 2.50
N PHE A 166 5.57 2.10 1.68
CA PHE A 166 5.33 2.16 0.24
C PHE A 166 3.89 1.77 -0.05
N THR A 167 3.25 2.46 -0.98
CA THR A 167 1.90 2.10 -1.41
C THR A 167 1.75 2.20 -2.92
N THR A 168 0.95 1.31 -3.49
CA THR A 168 0.50 1.41 -4.88
C THR A 168 -0.81 2.19 -5.01
N ASN A 169 -1.44 2.54 -3.88
CA ASN A 169 -2.72 3.23 -3.86
C ASN A 169 -2.58 4.70 -4.21
N TYR A 170 -3.54 5.22 -4.98
CA TYR A 170 -3.62 6.64 -5.33
C TYR A 170 -4.31 7.47 -4.25
N ASP A 171 -5.18 6.84 -3.43
CA ASP A 171 -5.99 7.47 -2.40
C ASP A 171 -5.18 8.16 -1.29
N LEU A 172 -5.86 8.90 -0.42
CA LEU A 172 -5.24 9.67 0.67
C LEU A 172 -5.49 9.05 2.07
N CYS A 173 -5.77 7.75 2.14
CA CYS A 173 -6.10 7.10 3.41
C CYS A 173 -5.00 7.20 4.46
N PHE A 174 -3.77 6.88 4.08
CA PHE A 174 -2.63 6.92 5.01
C PHE A 174 -2.23 8.35 5.39
N GLU A 175 -2.26 9.30 4.44
CA GLU A 175 -1.97 10.71 4.71
C GLU A 175 -2.96 11.30 5.71
N ARG A 176 -4.25 11.06 5.51
CA ARG A 176 -5.29 11.53 6.41
C ARG A 176 -5.27 10.82 7.76
N ALA A 177 -5.02 9.51 7.79
CA ALA A 177 -4.85 8.77 9.04
C ALA A 177 -3.64 9.27 9.82
N ALA A 178 -2.50 9.52 9.16
CA ALA A 178 -1.31 10.11 9.77
C ALA A 178 -1.63 11.48 10.38
N SER A 179 -2.27 12.37 9.61
CA SER A 179 -2.69 13.68 10.10
C SER A 179 -3.61 13.58 11.32
N ARG A 180 -4.59 12.65 11.31
CA ARG A 180 -5.53 12.46 12.43
C ARG A 180 -4.88 11.90 13.69
N THR A 181 -3.78 11.18 13.55
CA THR A 181 -3.06 10.56 14.67
C THR A 181 -1.83 11.34 15.12
N GLY A 182 -1.54 12.48 14.49
CA GLY A 182 -0.39 13.32 14.83
C GLY A 182 0.94 12.79 14.34
N PHE A 183 0.94 11.89 13.34
CA PHE A 183 2.16 11.48 12.64
C PHE A 183 2.54 12.50 11.57
N ILE A 184 3.86 12.67 11.38
CA ILE A 184 4.45 13.47 10.32
C ILE A 184 4.95 12.53 9.23
N THR A 185 4.61 12.83 7.98
CA THR A 185 5.09 12.06 6.82
C THR A 185 6.23 12.80 6.13
N ILE A 186 7.30 12.07 5.81
CA ILE A 186 8.35 12.51 4.89
C ILE A 186 8.05 11.84 3.55
N ASP A 187 7.53 12.59 2.58
CA ASP A 187 6.96 12.06 1.33
C ASP A 187 7.62 12.60 0.07
N GLY A 188 8.73 13.31 0.24
CA GLY A 188 9.49 13.88 -0.87
C GLY A 188 8.98 15.25 -1.31
N PHE A 189 7.96 15.81 -0.66
CA PHE A 189 7.49 17.16 -0.96
C PHE A 189 8.07 18.19 0.01
N GLY A 190 8.46 19.36 -0.54
CA GLY A 190 8.95 20.48 0.24
C GLY A 190 7.84 21.19 1.00
N HIS A 191 8.25 22.10 1.89
CA HIS A 191 7.34 22.96 2.67
C HIS A 191 7.07 24.31 2.00
N SER A 192 7.49 24.49 0.74
CA SER A 192 7.20 25.68 -0.06
C SER A 192 5.74 25.70 -0.56
N ASN A 193 5.31 26.83 -1.11
CA ASN A 193 4.01 26.92 -1.77
C ASN A 193 4.21 27.38 -3.24
N PRO A 194 3.87 26.55 -4.23
CA PRO A 194 3.34 25.19 -4.12
C PRO A 194 4.38 24.20 -3.56
N GLN A 195 3.92 23.12 -2.94
CA GLN A 195 4.77 22.01 -2.50
C GLN A 195 5.24 21.25 -3.75
N ALA A 196 6.52 21.26 -4.02
CA ALA A 196 7.12 20.53 -5.13
C ALA A 196 7.87 19.29 -4.64
N PHE A 197 7.86 18.25 -5.46
CA PHE A 197 8.59 17.03 -5.22
C PHE A 197 10.08 17.21 -5.47
N ASP A 198 10.89 16.79 -4.50
CA ASP A 198 12.33 16.61 -4.62
C ASP A 198 12.74 15.40 -3.75
N GLY A 199 13.33 14.39 -4.36
CA GLY A 199 13.78 13.18 -3.67
C GLY A 199 14.78 13.42 -2.54
N SER A 200 15.45 14.59 -2.50
CA SER A 200 16.37 14.98 -1.43
C SER A 200 15.68 15.09 -0.07
N TYR A 201 14.37 15.44 -0.04
CA TYR A 201 13.60 15.53 1.21
C TYR A 201 13.50 14.19 1.97
N PHE A 202 13.63 13.06 1.30
CA PHE A 202 13.71 11.76 1.99
C PHE A 202 14.97 11.57 2.85
N SER A 203 15.98 12.44 2.70
CA SER A 203 17.18 12.45 3.53
C SER A 203 17.06 13.37 4.73
N TYR A 204 15.95 14.12 4.86
CA TYR A 204 15.70 15.02 5.97
C TYR A 204 14.95 14.28 7.08
N ASP A 205 14.99 14.86 8.28
CA ASP A 205 14.21 14.39 9.42
C ASP A 205 13.71 15.59 10.22
N PHE A 206 12.75 15.36 11.11
CA PHE A 206 12.15 16.36 11.96
C PHE A 206 12.77 16.33 13.35
N VAL A 207 13.27 17.47 13.79
CA VAL A 207 13.85 17.66 15.11
C VAL A 207 13.19 18.81 15.84
N LYS A 208 13.00 18.64 17.15
CA LYS A 208 12.64 19.73 18.05
C LYS A 208 13.94 20.33 18.62
N ARG A 209 14.10 21.62 18.51
CA ARG A 209 15.20 22.35 19.15
C ARG A 209 14.71 22.91 20.49
N GLU A 210 15.30 22.44 21.59
CA GLU A 210 15.11 23.06 22.90
C GLU A 210 16.18 24.13 23.09
N ALA A 211 15.77 25.35 23.50
CA ALA A 211 16.67 26.50 23.65
C ALA A 211 17.80 26.29 24.67
N GLU A 212 17.58 25.39 25.64
CA GLU A 212 18.51 25.10 26.73
C GLU A 212 19.45 23.92 26.47
N ARG A 213 19.20 23.15 25.41
CA ARG A 213 19.99 21.98 25.02
C ARG A 213 20.43 22.11 23.58
N ASP A 214 21.73 22.12 23.34
CA ASP A 214 22.32 22.22 21.99
C ASP A 214 22.31 20.85 21.25
N VAL A 215 21.45 19.94 21.65
CA VAL A 215 21.30 18.62 21.03
C VAL A 215 19.95 18.53 20.35
N PRO A 216 19.91 18.18 19.05
CA PRO A 216 18.64 17.99 18.34
C PRO A 216 17.88 16.81 18.94
N ASP A 217 16.61 17.03 19.31
CA ASP A 217 15.70 16.00 19.77
C ASP A 217 14.79 15.56 18.62
N PHE A 218 14.93 14.31 18.18
CA PHE A 218 14.14 13.79 17.06
C PHE A 218 12.70 13.58 17.47
N ILE A 219 11.77 14.04 16.63
CA ILE A 219 10.33 13.82 16.83
C ILE A 219 10.02 12.32 16.61
N PRO A 220 9.37 11.62 17.57
CA PRO A 220 9.19 10.17 17.49
C PRO A 220 8.21 9.73 16.38
N ASN A 221 7.11 10.45 16.22
CA ASN A 221 6.00 10.05 15.33
C ASN A 221 6.23 10.53 13.88
N VAL A 222 7.29 10.05 13.26
CA VAL A 222 7.67 10.38 11.87
C VAL A 222 7.92 9.08 11.12
N PHE A 223 7.43 9.01 9.88
CA PHE A 223 7.75 7.92 8.95
C PHE A 223 7.92 8.43 7.53
N GLN A 224 8.63 7.66 6.70
CA GLN A 224 8.81 7.95 5.28
C GLN A 224 7.68 7.30 4.48
N PHE A 225 7.08 8.05 3.57
CA PHE A 225 5.90 7.61 2.80
C PHE A 225 6.13 7.75 1.29
N TYR A 226 5.94 6.66 0.57
CA TYR A 226 6.29 6.55 -0.85
C TYR A 226 5.09 6.05 -1.65
N LYS A 227 4.56 6.87 -2.55
CA LYS A 227 3.45 6.50 -3.45
C LYS A 227 4.01 6.07 -4.81
N LEU A 228 4.16 4.76 -4.98
CA LEU A 228 4.83 4.15 -6.14
C LEU A 228 4.15 4.46 -7.47
N HIS A 229 2.83 4.66 -7.45
CA HIS A 229 2.03 4.94 -8.65
C HIS A 229 1.46 6.36 -8.68
N GLY A 230 1.95 7.24 -7.81
CA GLY A 230 1.44 8.61 -7.70
C GLY A 230 0.23 8.75 -6.78
N SER A 231 -0.39 9.91 -6.84
CA SER A 231 -1.45 10.29 -5.91
C SER A 231 -2.51 11.16 -6.58
N VAL A 232 -3.74 11.08 -6.08
CA VAL A 232 -4.84 11.93 -6.54
C VAL A 232 -4.59 13.43 -6.31
N ASP A 233 -3.73 13.78 -5.36
CA ASP A 233 -3.35 15.18 -5.09
C ASP A 233 -2.06 15.64 -5.80
N TRP A 234 -1.50 14.81 -6.73
CA TRP A 234 -0.30 15.17 -7.48
C TRP A 234 -0.65 15.60 -8.90
N VAL A 235 -0.05 16.71 -9.34
CA VAL A 235 -0.21 17.25 -10.70
C VAL A 235 1.15 17.65 -11.27
N PHE A 236 1.27 17.60 -12.60
CA PHE A 236 2.42 18.15 -13.28
C PHE A 236 2.28 19.68 -13.37
N GLY A 237 3.23 20.38 -12.79
CA GLY A 237 3.39 21.83 -12.88
C GLY A 237 4.30 22.25 -14.03
N VAL A 238 4.89 23.43 -13.89
CA VAL A 238 5.84 23.97 -14.87
C VAL A 238 7.08 23.08 -14.97
N ASN A 239 7.59 22.90 -16.20
CA ASN A 239 8.74 22.04 -16.50
C ASN A 239 8.58 20.57 -16.07
N ASN A 240 7.36 20.06 -16.07
CA ASN A 240 7.01 18.71 -15.60
C ASN A 240 7.41 18.42 -14.13
N ALA A 241 7.67 19.44 -13.32
CA ALA A 241 7.82 19.26 -11.88
C ALA A 241 6.50 18.73 -11.28
N VAL A 242 6.58 17.74 -10.42
CA VAL A 242 5.37 17.24 -9.72
C VAL A 242 5.14 18.11 -8.49
N ILE A 243 3.93 18.63 -8.38
CA ILE A 243 3.49 19.48 -7.26
C ILE A 243 2.20 18.94 -6.65
N ARG A 244 1.93 19.28 -5.41
CA ARG A 244 0.61 19.07 -4.82
C ARG A 244 -0.38 20.07 -5.40
N GLY A 245 -1.54 19.58 -5.86
CA GLY A 245 -2.56 20.42 -6.46
C GLY A 245 -3.83 19.66 -6.82
N SER A 246 -4.90 20.43 -7.03
CA SER A 246 -6.23 19.90 -7.40
C SER A 246 -6.55 20.08 -8.89
N THR A 247 -5.78 20.90 -9.61
CA THR A 247 -6.01 21.24 -11.02
C THR A 247 -4.77 21.01 -11.86
N GLY A 248 -4.93 20.47 -13.07
CA GLY A 248 -3.84 20.18 -13.99
C GLY A 248 -3.78 18.70 -14.40
N ARG A 249 -2.78 18.37 -15.23
CA ARG A 249 -2.53 16.98 -15.65
C ARG A 249 -2.07 16.15 -14.45
N ARG A 250 -2.74 15.05 -14.18
CA ARG A 250 -2.46 14.21 -13.00
C ARG A 250 -1.12 13.49 -13.11
N ALA A 251 -0.38 13.47 -12.00
CA ALA A 251 0.85 12.70 -11.87
C ALA A 251 0.53 11.34 -11.22
N MET A 252 -0.09 10.46 -12.01
CA MET A 252 -0.49 9.11 -11.65
C MET A 252 -0.06 8.13 -12.74
N ILE A 253 0.34 6.92 -12.35
CA ILE A 253 0.53 5.80 -13.27
C ILE A 253 -0.80 5.06 -13.35
N PHE A 254 -1.61 5.40 -14.35
CA PHE A 254 -2.90 4.76 -14.57
C PHE A 254 -2.76 3.25 -14.88
N PRO A 255 -3.80 2.44 -14.61
CA PRO A 255 -3.79 1.02 -14.94
C PRO A 255 -3.59 0.79 -16.45
N ARG A 256 -2.44 0.22 -16.86
CA ARG A 256 -2.13 -0.13 -18.25
C ARG A 256 -0.91 -1.05 -18.34
N TYR A 257 -0.83 -1.86 -19.36
CA TYR A 257 0.40 -2.60 -19.69
C TYR A 257 1.49 -1.60 -20.15
N GLY A 258 2.74 -1.85 -19.80
CA GLY A 258 3.82 -0.91 -20.13
C GLY A 258 4.02 0.20 -19.11
N LYS A 259 3.55 0.01 -17.87
CA LYS A 259 3.84 0.91 -16.72
C LYS A 259 5.33 1.25 -16.56
N PHE A 260 6.22 0.43 -17.15
CA PHE A 260 7.66 0.65 -17.15
C PHE A 260 8.06 2.03 -17.69
N GLU A 261 7.53 2.46 -18.83
CA GLU A 261 7.90 3.76 -19.41
C GLU A 261 7.53 4.92 -18.51
N SER A 262 6.33 4.87 -17.89
CA SER A 262 5.89 5.89 -16.93
C SER A 262 6.69 5.84 -15.63
N SER A 263 7.16 4.66 -15.21
CA SER A 263 7.96 4.49 -14.00
C SER A 263 9.39 5.02 -14.12
N TYR A 264 9.89 5.30 -15.34
CA TYR A 264 11.17 5.99 -15.55
C TYR A 264 11.09 7.51 -15.38
N GLN A 265 9.89 8.08 -15.28
CA GLN A 265 9.72 9.49 -15.02
C GLN A 265 9.80 9.79 -13.52
N GLN A 266 10.29 10.97 -13.17
CA GLN A 266 10.17 11.44 -11.79
C GLN A 266 8.71 11.78 -11.47
N PRO A 267 8.22 11.47 -10.25
CA PRO A 267 8.93 10.94 -9.08
C PRO A 267 8.98 9.40 -8.99
N PHE A 268 8.34 8.68 -9.93
CA PHE A 268 8.12 7.23 -9.85
C PHE A 268 9.43 6.44 -9.85
N PHE A 269 10.39 6.84 -10.68
CA PHE A 269 11.71 6.22 -10.73
C PHE A 269 12.42 6.32 -9.37
N GLU A 270 12.40 7.49 -8.75
CA GLU A 270 12.99 7.73 -7.43
C GLU A 270 12.34 6.82 -6.36
N MET A 271 11.00 6.71 -6.36
CA MET A 271 10.27 5.87 -5.42
C MET A 271 10.64 4.39 -5.57
N MET A 272 10.73 3.89 -6.81
CA MET A 272 11.13 2.52 -7.12
C MET A 272 12.57 2.22 -6.75
N ALA A 273 13.50 3.14 -7.05
CA ALA A 273 14.89 3.01 -6.66
C ALA A 273 15.03 2.91 -5.13
N ARG A 274 14.28 3.73 -4.37
CA ARG A 274 14.28 3.70 -2.90
C ARG A 274 13.70 2.40 -2.35
N LEU A 275 12.65 1.84 -2.95
CA LEU A 275 12.16 0.52 -2.58
C LEU A 275 13.23 -0.54 -2.74
N GLN A 276 13.88 -0.59 -3.90
CA GLN A 276 14.94 -1.57 -4.17
C GLN A 276 16.13 -1.41 -3.22
N MET A 277 16.53 -0.17 -2.93
CA MET A 277 17.60 0.11 -1.97
C MET A 277 17.23 -0.32 -0.55
N ALA A 278 15.99 -0.05 -0.12
CA ALA A 278 15.50 -0.43 1.19
C ALA A 278 15.47 -1.96 1.36
N LEU A 279 15.00 -2.70 0.36
CA LEU A 279 14.94 -4.17 0.37
C LEU A 279 16.30 -4.86 0.46
N ARG A 280 17.40 -4.17 0.10
CA ARG A 280 18.78 -4.68 0.18
C ARG A 280 19.47 -4.42 1.53
N GLN A 281 18.85 -3.62 2.42
CA GLN A 281 19.43 -3.34 3.72
C GLN A 281 19.46 -4.59 4.60
N PRO A 282 20.49 -4.74 5.45
CA PRO A 282 20.53 -5.83 6.41
C PRO A 282 19.41 -5.68 7.47
N ASN A 283 19.09 -6.75 8.18
CA ASN A 283 18.11 -6.75 9.27
C ASN A 283 16.78 -6.07 8.88
N THR A 284 16.28 -6.43 7.70
CA THR A 284 15.05 -5.86 7.13
C THR A 284 13.83 -6.69 7.52
N GLY A 285 12.84 -6.03 8.10
CA GLY A 285 11.47 -6.54 8.21
C GLY A 285 10.61 -6.00 7.08
N LEU A 286 10.03 -6.88 6.28
CA LEU A 286 9.14 -6.55 5.18
C LEU A 286 7.73 -7.06 5.45
N LEU A 287 6.78 -6.13 5.53
CA LEU A 287 5.37 -6.41 5.70
C LEU A 287 4.61 -5.98 4.44
N VAL A 288 4.03 -6.93 3.72
CA VAL A 288 3.23 -6.67 2.50
C VAL A 288 1.77 -6.91 2.82
N ILE A 289 0.88 -5.93 2.59
CA ILE A 289 -0.52 -5.99 2.99
C ILE A 289 -1.43 -5.55 1.84
N GLY A 290 -2.37 -6.43 1.45
CA GLY A 290 -3.42 -6.11 0.48
C GLY A 290 -2.90 -5.67 -0.89
N TYR A 291 -1.71 -6.14 -1.27
CA TYR A 291 -1.06 -5.75 -2.52
C TYR A 291 -1.48 -6.62 -3.71
N GLY A 292 -1.95 -7.84 -3.49
CA GLY A 292 -2.42 -8.75 -4.54
C GLY A 292 -1.36 -9.30 -5.49
N CYS A 293 -0.12 -8.84 -5.44
CA CYS A 293 1.04 -9.31 -6.21
C CYS A 293 0.80 -9.41 -7.74
N ARG A 294 0.15 -8.40 -8.33
CA ARG A 294 -0.13 -8.37 -9.78
C ARG A 294 0.87 -7.54 -10.59
N ASP A 295 1.55 -6.59 -9.98
CA ASP A 295 2.52 -5.71 -10.64
C ASP A 295 3.89 -6.37 -10.77
N LYS A 296 4.22 -6.88 -11.95
CA LYS A 296 5.50 -7.58 -12.21
C LYS A 296 6.73 -6.77 -11.83
N HIS A 297 6.72 -5.46 -12.08
CA HIS A 297 7.84 -4.57 -11.77
C HIS A 297 8.10 -4.40 -10.25
N LEU A 298 7.11 -4.69 -9.40
CA LEU A 298 7.26 -4.74 -7.94
C LEU A 298 7.56 -6.16 -7.45
N ASN A 299 7.01 -7.18 -8.11
CA ASN A 299 7.19 -8.57 -7.73
C ASN A 299 8.66 -9.02 -7.88
N GLU A 300 9.34 -8.60 -8.96
CA GLU A 300 10.74 -8.95 -9.20
C GLU A 300 11.68 -8.45 -8.10
N PRO A 301 11.68 -7.16 -7.69
CA PRO A 301 12.44 -6.69 -6.55
C PRO A 301 12.11 -7.42 -5.23
N LEU A 302 10.83 -7.72 -4.97
CA LEU A 302 10.41 -8.45 -3.78
C LEU A 302 10.98 -9.86 -3.73
N LEU A 303 10.81 -10.64 -4.80
CA LEU A 303 11.33 -12.00 -4.90
C LEU A 303 12.87 -12.02 -4.92
N SER A 304 13.50 -11.04 -5.56
CA SER A 304 14.95 -10.88 -5.51
C SER A 304 15.43 -10.65 -4.08
N ALA A 305 14.75 -9.82 -3.30
CA ALA A 305 15.09 -9.58 -1.90
C ALA A 305 14.92 -10.84 -1.04
N VAL A 306 13.84 -11.59 -1.22
CA VAL A 306 13.61 -12.88 -0.53
C VAL A 306 14.74 -13.86 -0.79
N ARG A 307 15.25 -13.92 -2.02
CA ARG A 307 16.34 -14.83 -2.41
C ARG A 307 17.73 -14.36 -1.94
N ALA A 308 17.99 -13.05 -1.99
CA ALA A 308 19.34 -12.51 -1.79
C ALA A 308 19.60 -11.96 -0.38
N ASN A 309 18.59 -11.45 0.32
CA ASN A 309 18.77 -10.83 1.62
C ASN A 309 18.55 -11.85 2.74
N VAL A 310 19.65 -12.40 3.26
CA VAL A 310 19.63 -13.43 4.32
C VAL A 310 18.97 -12.91 5.61
N GLY A 311 19.13 -11.63 5.91
CA GLY A 311 18.55 -10.98 7.10
C GLY A 311 17.12 -10.51 6.95
N LEU A 312 16.45 -10.81 5.81
CA LEU A 312 15.07 -10.45 5.56
C LEU A 312 14.11 -11.32 6.37
N LYS A 313 13.19 -10.69 7.08
CA LYS A 313 11.99 -11.31 7.64
C LYS A 313 10.79 -10.78 6.86
N PHE A 314 9.92 -11.66 6.38
CA PHE A 314 8.87 -11.30 5.43
C PHE A 314 7.51 -11.81 5.88
N ALA A 315 6.48 -10.97 5.81
CA ALA A 315 5.09 -11.40 5.93
C ALA A 315 4.25 -10.82 4.78
N LEU A 316 3.43 -11.68 4.15
CA LEU A 316 2.41 -11.30 3.17
C LEU A 316 1.04 -11.52 3.78
N VAL A 317 0.22 -10.46 3.76
CA VAL A 317 -1.12 -10.42 4.35
C VAL A 317 -2.13 -10.07 3.26
N ASP A 318 -2.97 -11.01 2.88
CA ASP A 318 -4.04 -10.79 1.90
C ASP A 318 -5.17 -11.81 2.12
N PRO A 319 -6.45 -11.40 2.14
CA PRO A 319 -7.57 -12.32 2.41
C PRO A 319 -7.81 -13.37 1.32
N CYS A 320 -7.22 -13.19 0.14
CA CYS A 320 -7.41 -14.11 -1.00
C CYS A 320 -6.35 -15.22 -1.07
N LEU A 321 -5.37 -15.26 -0.18
CA LEU A 321 -4.27 -16.23 -0.22
C LEU A 321 -4.71 -17.69 -0.10
N ASN A 322 -5.82 -17.96 0.61
CA ASN A 322 -6.39 -19.29 0.81
C ASN A 322 -7.50 -19.67 -0.20
N GLN A 323 -7.82 -18.77 -1.17
CA GLN A 323 -8.97 -18.94 -2.08
C GLN A 323 -8.62 -19.67 -3.39
N GLY A 324 -7.41 -20.21 -3.53
CA GLY A 324 -7.01 -20.98 -4.70
C GLY A 324 -6.60 -20.17 -5.93
N ASN A 325 -6.71 -18.86 -5.91
CA ASN A 325 -6.26 -17.96 -6.99
C ASN A 325 -4.77 -17.60 -6.80
N GLU A 326 -3.91 -18.59 -6.99
CA GLU A 326 -2.46 -18.39 -6.81
C GLU A 326 -1.85 -17.72 -8.04
N ASN A 327 -1.00 -16.74 -7.78
CA ASN A 327 -0.07 -16.19 -8.75
C ASN A 327 1.37 -16.74 -8.51
N ASP A 328 2.28 -16.45 -9.42
CA ASP A 328 3.66 -16.94 -9.37
C ASP A 328 4.40 -16.55 -8.08
N VAL A 329 4.07 -15.38 -7.50
CA VAL A 329 4.65 -14.93 -6.23
C VAL A 329 4.16 -15.78 -5.07
N HIS A 330 2.84 -16.03 -4.99
CA HIS A 330 2.25 -16.86 -3.94
C HIS A 330 2.79 -18.29 -3.99
N ALA A 331 2.84 -18.88 -5.18
CA ALA A 331 3.38 -20.23 -5.40
C ALA A 331 4.87 -20.30 -4.99
N THR A 332 5.67 -19.29 -5.37
CA THR A 332 7.08 -19.22 -4.99
C THR A 332 7.26 -19.13 -3.46
N LEU A 333 6.50 -18.26 -2.79
CA LEU A 333 6.61 -18.09 -1.34
C LEU A 333 6.15 -19.35 -0.57
N LYS A 334 5.07 -19.98 -1.00
CA LYS A 334 4.62 -21.27 -0.42
C LYS A 334 5.69 -22.35 -0.57
N GLY A 335 6.25 -22.50 -1.77
CA GLY A 335 7.30 -23.48 -2.01
C GLY A 335 8.55 -23.25 -1.15
N LEU A 336 8.92 -22.00 -0.86
CA LEU A 336 10.02 -21.69 0.04
C LEU A 336 9.68 -22.02 1.50
N ILE A 337 8.46 -21.75 1.96
CA ILE A 337 7.98 -22.11 3.31
C ILE A 337 7.98 -23.62 3.49
N ASP A 338 7.45 -24.36 2.51
CA ASP A 338 7.41 -25.83 2.51
C ASP A 338 8.84 -26.41 2.45
N GLY A 339 9.78 -25.70 1.84
CA GLY A 339 11.21 -25.98 1.86
C GLY A 339 11.91 -25.65 3.19
N GLY A 340 11.19 -25.13 4.19
CA GLY A 340 11.71 -24.86 5.53
C GLY A 340 12.23 -23.42 5.75
N ASP A 341 11.94 -22.47 4.85
CA ASP A 341 12.33 -21.07 5.06
C ASP A 341 11.45 -20.39 6.12
N SER A 342 11.95 -20.40 7.37
CA SER A 342 11.24 -19.82 8.52
C SER A 342 11.18 -18.29 8.54
N ARG A 343 11.90 -17.60 7.65
CA ARG A 343 11.86 -16.14 7.53
C ARG A 343 10.55 -15.63 6.94
N LEU A 344 9.82 -16.49 6.22
CA LEU A 344 8.64 -16.16 5.43
C LEU A 344 7.36 -16.54 6.18
N MET A 345 6.34 -15.70 6.06
CA MET A 345 5.01 -15.94 6.63
C MET A 345 3.93 -15.49 5.65
N LEU A 346 2.90 -16.32 5.46
CA LEU A 346 1.69 -15.96 4.70
C LEU A 346 0.50 -15.98 5.65
N LEU A 347 -0.26 -14.88 5.66
CA LEU A 347 -1.45 -14.70 6.49
C LEU A 347 -2.65 -14.40 5.59
N SER A 348 -3.60 -15.31 5.53
CA SER A 348 -4.90 -15.07 4.89
C SER A 348 -5.81 -14.36 5.89
N THR A 349 -5.93 -13.04 5.75
CA THR A 349 -6.76 -12.20 6.61
C THR A 349 -6.96 -10.83 5.98
N SER A 350 -8.04 -10.13 6.39
CA SER A 350 -8.29 -8.75 5.99
C SER A 350 -7.34 -7.77 6.69
N PHE A 351 -7.16 -6.59 6.12
CA PHE A 351 -6.38 -5.52 6.75
C PHE A 351 -6.95 -5.12 8.11
N GLU A 352 -8.27 -5.09 8.25
CA GLU A 352 -8.95 -4.75 9.50
C GLU A 352 -8.63 -5.77 10.61
N SER A 353 -8.81 -7.07 10.34
CA SER A 353 -8.48 -8.13 11.29
C SER A 353 -6.99 -8.15 11.62
N PHE A 354 -6.13 -7.97 10.61
CA PHE A 354 -4.70 -7.89 10.83
C PHE A 354 -4.32 -6.72 11.74
N ALA A 355 -4.79 -5.50 11.46
CA ALA A 355 -4.53 -4.32 12.29
C ALA A 355 -5.03 -4.49 13.74
N LYS A 356 -6.15 -5.21 13.92
CA LYS A 356 -6.69 -5.54 15.24
C LYS A 356 -5.76 -6.46 16.03
N TYR A 357 -5.22 -7.50 15.40
CA TYR A 357 -4.54 -8.60 16.09
C TYR A 357 -3.02 -8.44 16.21
N ILE A 358 -2.37 -7.62 15.36
CA ILE A 358 -0.93 -7.38 15.50
C ILE A 358 -0.61 -6.79 16.88
N PRO A 359 0.58 -7.10 17.44
CA PRO A 359 0.96 -6.62 18.76
C PRO A 359 1.19 -5.10 18.76
N ASP A 360 0.87 -4.45 19.86
CA ASP A 360 1.28 -3.08 20.17
C ASP A 360 2.59 -3.16 20.97
N LEU A 361 3.70 -2.79 20.35
CA LEU A 361 5.04 -2.99 20.89
C LEU A 361 5.64 -1.76 21.56
N VAL A 362 5.08 -0.59 21.25
CA VAL A 362 5.60 0.70 21.75
C VAL A 362 4.47 1.46 22.43
N ALA A 363 4.73 1.89 23.67
CA ALA A 363 3.76 2.65 24.43
C ALA A 363 3.38 3.98 23.75
N GLU A 364 2.15 4.41 23.97
CA GLU A 364 1.64 5.70 23.52
C GLU A 364 2.46 6.84 24.13
N THR A 365 2.85 7.81 23.30
CA THR A 365 3.53 9.01 23.77
C THR A 365 2.55 9.97 24.43
N GLU A 366 3.05 10.85 25.33
CA GLU A 366 2.22 11.89 25.96
C GLU A 366 1.56 12.80 24.92
N GLN A 367 2.24 13.05 23.80
CA GLN A 367 1.73 13.87 22.71
C GLN A 367 0.56 13.18 21.98
N GLU A 368 0.64 11.88 21.74
CA GLU A 368 -0.47 11.10 21.16
C GLU A 368 -1.67 11.04 22.10
N ALA A 369 -1.42 10.80 23.40
CA ALA A 369 -2.45 10.80 24.43
C ALA A 369 -3.14 12.17 24.50
N HIS A 370 -2.38 13.26 24.37
CA HIS A 370 -2.92 14.62 24.32
C HIS A 370 -3.77 14.82 23.05
N PHE A 371 -3.26 14.45 21.90
CA PHE A 371 -4.00 14.50 20.62
C PHE A 371 -5.32 13.73 20.67
N GLY A 372 -5.30 12.52 21.24
CA GLY A 372 -6.50 11.69 21.41
C GLY A 372 -7.55 12.33 22.33
N ARG A 373 -7.12 13.12 23.32
CA ARG A 373 -8.03 13.85 24.24
C ARG A 373 -8.63 15.09 23.59
N THR A 374 -7.84 15.88 22.86
CA THR A 374 -8.28 17.16 22.30
C THR A 374 -9.14 17.02 21.05
N ARG A 375 -9.07 15.90 20.33
CA ARG A 375 -9.92 15.64 19.15
C ARG A 375 -11.28 15.01 19.46
N LYS A 376 -11.53 14.64 20.72
CA LYS A 376 -12.86 14.21 21.18
C LYS A 376 -13.75 15.37 21.60
N LEU A 377 -13.24 16.59 21.52
CA LEU A 377 -13.94 17.85 21.68
C LEU A 377 -14.33 18.44 20.32
#